data_c42aaca7d0973e504ee156b9da76ea86
#
_entry.id   c42aaca7d0973e504ee156b9da76ea86
#
_cell.length_a   1.000
_cell.length_b   1.000
_cell.length_c   1.000
_cell.angle_alpha   90.00
_cell.angle_beta   90.00
_cell.angle_gamma   90.00
#
_symmetry.space_group_name_H-M   'P 1'
#
loop_
_entity.id
_entity.type
_entity.pdbx_description
1 polymer ?
#
loop_
_entity_poly.entity_id
_entity_poly.type
_entity_poly.pdbx_seq_one_letter_code
_entity_poly.pdbx_strand_id
1 'polypeptide(L)'
;MKNPRKNAVEMPKVTGISKDEALKSLEGTQLNVTVVGNGDTIVQQLPLPTETTIENQRVVLMTNGAMTMPDMMGWSKNDVLKVSEITGLEFIFEGEGYVVSQSLEPNANMQSTDKITIKLETPQE
;
A
#
# COMPACT_ATOMS: atom_id res chain seq x y z
N MET A 1 -25.91 -20.66 -10.90
CA MET A 1 -25.18 -20.07 -11.28
C MET A 1 -24.42 -19.34 -10.50
N LYS A 2 -23.50 -18.90 -10.69
CA LYS A 2 -22.79 -18.20 -9.99
C LYS A 2 -22.33 -17.05 -10.52
N ASN A 3 -22.26 -16.08 -9.83
CA ASN A 3 -21.73 -14.85 -10.27
C ASN A 3 -20.28 -14.92 -10.40
N PRO A 4 -19.72 -14.26 -11.41
CA PRO A 4 -18.28 -14.15 -11.53
C PRO A 4 -17.77 -13.11 -10.56
N ARG A 5 -17.86 -13.40 -9.28
CA ARG A 5 -17.34 -12.49 -8.29
C ARG A 5 -15.89 -12.73 -8.04
N LYS A 6 -15.20 -11.68 -7.66
CA LYS A 6 -13.84 -11.83 -7.20
C LYS A 6 -13.84 -12.58 -5.89
N ASN A 7 -12.79 -13.35 -5.67
CA ASN A 7 -12.67 -14.14 -4.47
C ASN A 7 -12.44 -13.25 -3.25
N ALA A 8 -13.17 -13.53 -2.20
CA ALA A 8 -12.96 -12.86 -0.94
C ALA A 8 -11.73 -13.45 -0.25
N VAL A 9 -10.95 -12.59 0.37
CA VAL A 9 -9.75 -12.98 1.07
C VAL A 9 -9.83 -12.42 2.47
N GLU A 10 -9.73 -13.29 3.46
CA GLU A 10 -9.66 -12.84 4.85
C GLU A 10 -8.20 -12.52 5.16
N MET A 11 -7.93 -11.31 5.62
CA MET A 11 -6.56 -10.89 5.85
C MET A 11 -5.95 -11.63 7.03
N PRO A 12 -4.83 -12.32 6.82
CA PRO A 12 -4.11 -12.90 7.95
C PRO A 12 -3.41 -11.81 8.76
N LYS A 13 -3.10 -12.11 10.01
CA LYS A 13 -2.31 -11.21 10.82
C LYS A 13 -0.85 -11.40 10.45
N VAL A 14 -0.23 -10.36 9.90
CA VAL A 14 1.19 -10.41 9.54
C VAL A 14 2.02 -9.42 10.34
N THR A 15 1.40 -8.65 11.24
CA THR A 15 2.18 -7.80 12.14
C THR A 15 2.90 -8.67 13.15
N GLY A 16 4.13 -8.28 13.47
CA GLY A 16 4.93 -9.02 14.44
C GLY A 16 5.80 -10.11 13.86
N ILE A 17 5.64 -10.42 12.56
CA ILE A 17 6.48 -11.43 11.93
C ILE A 17 7.42 -10.76 10.94
N SER A 18 8.38 -11.52 10.43
CA SER A 18 9.36 -10.96 9.51
C SER A 18 8.69 -10.60 8.18
N LYS A 19 9.32 -9.67 7.47
CA LYS A 19 8.83 -9.28 6.15
C LYS A 19 8.74 -10.49 5.22
N ASP A 20 9.75 -11.34 5.25
CA ASP A 20 9.76 -12.50 4.37
C ASP A 20 8.61 -13.46 4.68
N GLU A 21 8.34 -13.69 5.95
CA GLU A 21 7.22 -14.54 6.33
C GLU A 21 5.89 -13.91 5.96
N ALA A 22 5.78 -12.58 6.10
CA ALA A 22 4.55 -11.89 5.74
C ALA A 22 4.29 -12.02 4.25
N LEU A 23 5.32 -11.83 3.43
CA LEU A 23 5.16 -11.96 1.98
C LEU A 23 4.79 -13.38 1.59
N LYS A 24 5.35 -14.37 2.26
CA LYS A 24 4.98 -15.75 2.02
C LYS A 24 3.53 -16.03 2.39
N SER A 25 3.07 -15.47 3.51
CA SER A 25 1.68 -15.66 3.93
C SER A 25 0.70 -15.09 2.92
N LEU A 26 1.11 -14.05 2.21
CA LEU A 26 0.23 -13.39 1.24
C LEU A 26 0.40 -13.93 -0.17
N GLU A 27 1.38 -14.82 -0.39
CA GLU A 27 1.54 -15.48 -1.66
C GLU A 27 0.30 -16.33 -1.96
N GLY A 28 -0.15 -16.29 -3.19
CA GLY A 28 -1.31 -17.07 -3.58
C GLY A 28 -2.64 -16.44 -3.25
N THR A 29 -2.65 -15.32 -2.52
CA THR A 29 -3.90 -14.63 -2.23
C THR A 29 -4.33 -13.73 -3.38
N GLN A 30 -3.44 -13.50 -4.34
CA GLN A 30 -3.67 -12.61 -5.48
C GLN A 30 -3.89 -11.17 -5.06
N LEU A 31 -3.31 -10.79 -3.93
CA LEU A 31 -3.33 -9.40 -3.48
C LEU A 31 -2.07 -8.70 -3.95
N ASN A 32 -2.17 -7.39 -4.14
CA ASN A 32 -1.03 -6.58 -4.54
C ASN A 32 -0.38 -6.02 -3.29
N VAL A 33 0.79 -6.53 -2.91
CA VAL A 33 1.43 -6.19 -1.66
C VAL A 33 2.50 -5.13 -1.87
N THR A 34 2.46 -4.08 -1.07
CA THR A 34 3.46 -3.03 -1.08
C THR A 34 4.02 -2.90 0.33
N VAL A 35 5.35 -2.80 0.42
CA VAL A 35 6.03 -2.68 1.70
C VAL A 35 6.58 -1.27 1.83
N VAL A 36 6.28 -0.62 2.94
CA VAL A 36 6.82 0.71 3.27
C VAL A 36 7.83 0.52 4.39
N GLY A 37 9.06 0.97 4.16
CA GLY A 37 10.10 0.87 5.15
C GLY A 37 11.18 -0.12 4.77
N ASN A 38 12.29 -0.03 5.48
CA ASN A 38 13.46 -0.85 5.17
C ASN A 38 13.84 -1.83 6.26
N GLY A 39 12.94 -2.06 7.21
CA GLY A 39 13.22 -3.01 8.29
C GLY A 39 12.80 -4.42 7.96
N ASP A 40 13.00 -5.32 8.90
CA ASP A 40 12.74 -6.73 8.69
C ASP A 40 11.44 -7.23 9.30
N THR A 41 10.82 -6.46 10.17
CA THR A 41 9.64 -6.89 10.92
C THR A 41 8.45 -6.01 10.56
N ILE A 42 7.32 -6.65 10.31
CA ILE A 42 6.10 -5.91 9.99
C ILE A 42 5.50 -5.35 11.28
N VAL A 43 5.28 -4.03 11.31
CA VAL A 43 4.72 -3.38 12.49
C VAL A 43 3.30 -2.87 12.28
N GLN A 44 2.89 -2.68 11.02
CA GLN A 44 1.51 -2.29 10.70
C GLN A 44 1.09 -2.93 9.39
N GLN A 45 -0.21 -3.14 9.24
CA GLN A 45 -0.77 -3.70 8.01
C GLN A 45 -2.12 -3.07 7.71
N LEU A 46 -2.42 -2.94 6.43
CA LEU A 46 -3.74 -2.58 5.92
C LEU A 46 -4.02 -3.47 4.71
N PRO A 47 -5.16 -4.16 4.65
CA PRO A 47 -6.25 -4.22 5.62
C PRO A 47 -5.83 -4.82 6.96
N LEU A 48 -6.61 -4.54 7.98
CA LEU A 48 -6.33 -5.05 9.33
C LEU A 48 -6.57 -6.55 9.39
N PRO A 49 -6.00 -7.23 10.40
CA PRO A 49 -6.23 -8.68 10.52
C PRO A 49 -7.71 -8.97 10.63
N THR A 50 -8.13 -10.05 10.01
CA THR A 50 -9.50 -10.56 9.94
C THR A 50 -10.45 -9.75 9.08
N GLU A 51 -10.03 -8.59 8.56
CA GLU A 51 -10.85 -7.89 7.58
C GLU A 51 -10.90 -8.67 6.28
N THR A 52 -12.05 -8.59 5.61
CA THR A 52 -12.21 -9.27 4.33
C THR A 52 -11.95 -8.28 3.20
N THR A 53 -11.13 -8.69 2.24
CA THR A 53 -10.88 -7.92 1.05
C THR A 53 -11.13 -8.82 -0.16
N ILE A 54 -10.81 -8.37 -1.35
CA ILE A 54 -10.99 -9.17 -2.55
C ILE A 54 -9.67 -9.22 -3.31
N GLU A 55 -9.54 -10.19 -4.20
CA GLU A 55 -8.31 -10.35 -4.97
C GLU A 55 -7.98 -9.10 -5.75
N ASN A 56 -6.71 -8.87 -5.98
CA ASN A 56 -6.14 -7.72 -6.70
C ASN A 56 -6.21 -6.42 -5.91
N GLN A 57 -6.71 -6.42 -4.69
CA GLN A 57 -6.69 -5.22 -3.86
C GLN A 57 -5.28 -4.97 -3.34
N ARG A 58 -4.99 -3.70 -3.05
CA ARG A 58 -3.69 -3.32 -2.52
C ARG A 58 -3.61 -3.62 -1.04
N VAL A 59 -2.51 -4.24 -0.64
CA VAL A 59 -2.18 -4.44 0.76
C VAL A 59 -0.94 -3.62 1.04
N VAL A 60 -0.95 -2.83 2.10
CA VAL A 60 0.22 -2.04 2.48
C VAL A 60 0.73 -2.56 3.82
N LEU A 61 2.00 -2.89 3.86
CA LEU A 61 2.66 -3.35 5.07
C LEU A 61 3.74 -2.34 5.44
N MET A 62 3.86 -2.04 6.72
CA MET A 62 4.91 -1.14 7.17
C MET A 62 5.86 -1.91 8.07
N THR A 63 7.16 -1.75 7.82
CA THR A 63 8.18 -2.40 8.62
C THR A 63 8.72 -1.45 9.68
N ASN A 64 9.45 -2.01 10.64
CA ASN A 64 10.25 -1.18 11.54
C ASN A 64 11.40 -0.57 10.73
N GLY A 65 12.17 0.30 11.34
CA GLY A 65 13.25 0.99 10.64
C GLY A 65 12.77 2.27 10.01
N ALA A 66 13.51 2.78 9.02
CA ALA A 66 13.15 4.03 8.36
C ALA A 66 11.98 3.80 7.41
N MET A 67 11.08 4.78 7.33
CA MET A 67 10.01 4.74 6.34
C MET A 67 10.59 5.09 4.98
N THR A 68 10.37 4.24 4.00
CA THR A 68 10.85 4.49 2.64
C THR A 68 9.67 4.65 1.70
N MET A 69 9.84 5.54 0.72
CA MET A 69 8.77 5.87 -0.21
C MET A 69 8.53 4.73 -1.19
N PRO A 70 7.29 4.24 -1.31
CA PRO A 70 7.01 3.24 -2.33
C PRO A 70 6.86 3.90 -3.70
N ASP A 71 6.96 3.09 -4.76
CA ASP A 71 6.70 3.56 -6.11
C ASP A 71 5.20 3.41 -6.36
N MET A 72 4.50 4.53 -6.38
CA MET A 72 3.05 4.54 -6.51
C MET A 72 2.55 4.91 -7.91
N MET A 73 3.46 4.90 -8.88
CA MET A 73 3.07 5.26 -10.25
C MET A 73 1.95 4.35 -10.74
N GLY A 74 0.91 4.95 -11.29
CA GLY A 74 -0.22 4.21 -11.82
C GLY A 74 -1.26 3.79 -10.79
N TRP A 75 -1.04 4.09 -9.51
CA TRP A 75 -1.98 3.71 -8.46
C TRP A 75 -3.22 4.61 -8.48
N SER A 76 -4.34 4.08 -8.01
CA SER A 76 -5.50 4.91 -7.76
C SER A 76 -5.30 5.75 -6.50
N LYS A 77 -6.09 6.83 -6.39
CA LYS A 77 -6.02 7.67 -5.19
C LYS A 77 -6.34 6.87 -3.93
N ASN A 78 -7.29 5.95 -4.01
CA ASN A 78 -7.67 5.14 -2.84
C ASN A 78 -6.50 4.29 -2.36
N ASP A 79 -5.71 3.76 -3.28
CA ASP A 79 -4.53 2.97 -2.89
C ASP A 79 -3.48 3.85 -2.24
N VAL A 80 -3.29 5.07 -2.75
CA VAL A 80 -2.34 6.00 -2.15
C VAL A 80 -2.78 6.39 -0.75
N LEU A 81 -4.08 6.53 -0.53
CA LEU A 81 -4.59 6.88 0.80
C LEU A 81 -4.26 5.81 1.84
N LYS A 82 -4.11 4.55 1.43
CA LYS A 82 -3.69 3.50 2.36
C LYS A 82 -2.28 3.77 2.88
N VAL A 83 -1.39 4.26 2.01
CA VAL A 83 -0.05 4.62 2.45
C VAL A 83 -0.10 5.82 3.40
N SER A 84 -0.92 6.80 3.09
CA SER A 84 -1.10 7.95 3.98
C SER A 84 -1.57 7.50 5.36
N GLU A 85 -2.54 6.60 5.37
CA GLU A 85 -3.11 6.12 6.62
C GLU A 85 -2.08 5.35 7.45
N ILE A 86 -1.33 4.45 6.81
CA ILE A 86 -0.43 3.58 7.56
C ILE A 86 0.81 4.34 8.05
N THR A 87 1.25 5.36 7.31
CA THR A 87 2.42 6.14 7.68
C THR A 87 2.09 7.34 8.56
N GLY A 88 0.84 7.80 8.53
CA GLY A 88 0.46 9.02 9.22
C GLY A 88 0.92 10.30 8.54
N LEU A 89 1.43 10.21 7.33
CA LEU A 89 1.94 11.37 6.62
C LEU A 89 0.83 12.06 5.84
N GLU A 90 1.02 13.35 5.61
CA GLU A 90 0.07 14.14 4.84
C GLU A 90 0.39 14.04 3.35
N PHE A 91 -0.58 13.58 2.57
CA PHE A 91 -0.44 13.54 1.12
C PHE A 91 -1.35 14.59 0.52
N ILE A 92 -0.81 15.36 -0.41
CA ILE A 92 -1.54 16.42 -1.09
C ILE A 92 -1.79 15.93 -2.51
N PHE A 93 -3.07 15.91 -2.90
CA PHE A 93 -3.43 15.41 -4.23
C PHE A 93 -3.73 16.56 -5.17
N GLU A 94 -3.19 16.46 -6.38
CA GLU A 94 -3.48 17.40 -7.46
C GLU A 94 -4.05 16.63 -8.64
N GLY A 95 -5.24 17.03 -9.08
CA GLY A 95 -5.88 16.37 -10.21
C GLY A 95 -6.71 15.19 -9.80
N GLU A 96 -7.10 14.38 -10.77
CA GLU A 96 -7.93 13.20 -10.57
C GLU A 96 -7.44 12.10 -11.48
N GLY A 97 -7.71 10.87 -11.09
CA GLY A 97 -7.35 9.71 -11.88
C GLY A 97 -6.31 8.87 -11.20
N TYR A 98 -5.23 8.59 -11.92
CA TYR A 98 -4.17 7.70 -11.43
C TYR A 98 -2.87 8.46 -11.30
N VAL A 99 -1.99 7.99 -10.44
CA VAL A 99 -0.75 8.69 -10.12
C VAL A 99 0.14 8.76 -11.35
N VAL A 100 0.56 9.97 -11.71
CA VAL A 100 1.53 10.19 -12.78
C VAL A 100 2.83 10.77 -12.27
N SER A 101 2.85 11.33 -11.05
CA SER A 101 4.10 11.74 -10.43
C SER A 101 3.94 11.83 -8.93
N GLN A 102 5.04 11.71 -8.24
CA GLN A 102 5.10 11.84 -6.80
C GLN A 102 6.31 12.69 -6.45
N SER A 103 6.17 13.53 -5.43
CA SER A 103 7.20 14.53 -5.12
C SER A 103 8.45 13.92 -4.49
N LEU A 104 8.33 12.73 -3.90
CA LEU A 104 9.49 11.99 -3.39
C LEU A 104 9.72 10.80 -4.28
N GLU A 105 10.99 10.52 -4.56
CA GLU A 105 11.35 9.38 -5.38
C GLU A 105 11.16 8.07 -4.63
N PRO A 106 10.89 6.98 -5.34
CA PRO A 106 10.85 5.67 -4.70
C PRO A 106 12.13 5.38 -3.94
N ASN A 107 11.98 4.76 -2.78
CA ASN A 107 13.07 4.41 -1.87
C ASN A 107 13.66 5.58 -1.10
N ALA A 108 13.19 6.80 -1.32
CA ALA A 108 13.63 7.92 -0.50
C ALA A 108 13.09 7.77 0.92
N ASN A 109 13.85 8.23 1.90
CA ASN A 109 13.39 8.19 3.27
C ASN A 109 12.33 9.25 3.49
N MET A 110 11.25 8.87 4.18
CA MET A 110 10.19 9.80 4.53
C MET A 110 10.27 10.12 6.01
N GLN A 111 9.98 11.38 6.34
CA GLN A 111 9.97 11.82 7.73
C GLN A 111 8.56 12.26 8.09
N SER A 112 8.23 12.21 9.37
CA SER A 112 6.87 12.47 9.83
C SER A 112 6.40 13.88 9.52
N THR A 113 7.33 14.81 9.22
CA THR A 113 6.96 16.18 8.87
C THR A 113 6.84 16.41 7.37
N ASP A 114 7.13 15.39 6.56
CA ASP A 114 7.08 15.56 5.10
C ASP A 114 5.66 15.73 4.62
N LYS A 115 5.50 16.61 3.63
CA LYS A 115 4.27 16.72 2.88
C LYS A 115 4.58 16.22 1.48
N ILE A 116 3.81 15.25 1.03
CA ILE A 116 4.09 14.57 -0.22
C ILE A 116 3.00 14.93 -1.21
N THR A 117 3.39 15.47 -2.35
CA THR A 117 2.43 15.84 -3.39
C THR A 117 2.32 14.72 -4.41
N ILE A 118 1.10 14.33 -4.68
CA ILE A 118 0.79 13.26 -5.62
C ILE A 118 -0.03 13.86 -6.75
N LYS A 119 0.49 13.78 -7.96
CA LYS A 119 -0.21 14.30 -9.12
C LYS A 119 -0.95 13.19 -9.80
N LEU A 120 -2.23 13.44 -10.08
CA LEU A 120 -3.11 12.45 -10.69
C LEU A 120 -3.60 12.95 -12.04
N GLU A 121 -3.78 12.02 -12.97
CA GLU A 121 -4.38 12.33 -14.27
C GLU A 121 -5.29 11.19 -14.68
N THR A 122 -6.36 11.54 -15.39
CA THR A 122 -7.22 10.49 -15.94
C THR A 122 -6.55 9.92 -17.18
N PRO A 123 -6.73 8.62 -17.43
CA PRO A 123 -6.13 8.02 -18.62
C PRO A 123 -6.66 8.66 -19.88
N GLN A 124 -5.79 8.79 -20.87
CA GLN A 124 -6.18 9.26 -22.17
C GLN A 124 -6.67 8.10 -23.01
N GLU A 125 -7.57 8.37 -23.91
CA GLU A 125 -8.08 7.33 -24.80
C GLU A 125 -7.47 7.41 -26.17
#